data_de2aff5bb49d77b98b5af67bc7e0b5a9
#
_entry.id   de2aff5bb49d77b98b5af67bc7e0b5a9
#
_cell.length_a   1.000
_cell.length_b   1.000
_cell.length_c   1.000
_cell.angle_alpha   90.00
_cell.angle_beta   90.00
_cell.angle_gamma   90.00
#
_symmetry.space_group_name_H-M   'P 1'
#
loop_
_entity.id
_entity.type
_entity.pdbx_description
1 polymer ?
#
loop_
_entity_poly.entity_id
_entity_poly.type
_entity_poly.pdbx_seq_one_letter_code
_entity_poly.pdbx_strand_id
1 'polypeptide(L)'
;MSYYNHGHTEIKAVNHLYKGIQTPDDLYEALLHCWTRETCTARLRNKYSESNKTAGQCAITAFLVQDIFGGEIRELDTGRGLHCYNVINGVAIDLTSERFADEAAKLCYENNPL
;
A
#
# COMPACT_ATOMS: atom_id res chain seq x y z
N MET A 1 12.54 -5.48 -4.88
CA MET A 1 11.18 -5.41 -4.33
C MET A 1 10.45 -4.21 -4.85
N SER A 2 9.17 -4.38 -5.16
CA SER A 2 8.35 -3.30 -5.67
C SER A 2 6.89 -3.55 -5.32
N TYR A 3 6.03 -2.62 -5.67
CA TYR A 3 4.61 -2.70 -5.40
C TYR A 3 3.82 -2.50 -6.69
N TYR A 4 2.52 -2.77 -6.63
CA TYR A 4 1.64 -2.65 -7.79
C TYR A 4 1.61 -1.22 -8.32
N ASN A 5 1.91 -1.05 -9.59
CA ASN A 5 2.00 0.22 -10.31
C ASN A 5 3.11 1.14 -9.80
N HIS A 6 4.23 0.57 -9.38
CA HIS A 6 5.40 1.37 -8.99
C HIS A 6 5.90 2.19 -10.20
N GLY A 7 6.70 3.20 -9.90
CA GLY A 7 7.33 4.01 -10.94
C GLY A 7 6.51 5.19 -11.45
N HIS A 8 5.33 5.45 -10.89
CA HIS A 8 4.51 6.60 -11.25
C HIS A 8 5.04 7.87 -10.60
N THR A 9 6.15 8.39 -11.11
CA THR A 9 6.80 9.57 -10.55
C THR A 9 6.05 10.87 -10.83
N GLU A 10 5.04 10.84 -11.71
CA GLU A 10 4.15 11.98 -11.92
C GLU A 10 3.21 12.21 -10.74
N ILE A 11 3.00 11.21 -9.90
CA ILE A 11 2.20 11.36 -8.67
C ILE A 11 3.08 12.02 -7.62
N LYS A 12 2.67 13.21 -7.17
CA LYS A 12 3.45 14.01 -6.24
C LYS A 12 2.70 14.24 -4.94
N ALA A 13 3.43 14.38 -3.86
CA ALA A 13 2.86 14.68 -2.57
C ALA A 13 2.09 16.01 -2.62
N VAL A 14 0.88 16.00 -2.05
CA VAL A 14 0.09 17.22 -1.85
C VAL A 14 0.21 17.72 -0.43
N ASN A 15 0.69 16.89 0.48
CA ASN A 15 0.97 17.23 1.87
C ASN A 15 2.49 17.18 2.06
N HIS A 16 3.10 18.33 2.33
CA HIS A 16 4.56 18.46 2.39
C HIS A 16 5.11 18.38 3.82
N LEU A 17 4.30 17.91 4.77
CA LEU A 17 4.76 17.72 6.15
C LEU A 17 5.76 16.56 6.25
N TYR A 18 5.74 15.64 5.31
CA TYR A 18 6.63 14.47 5.30
C TYR A 18 7.84 14.78 4.42
N LYS A 19 8.90 15.29 5.04
CA LYS A 19 10.11 15.71 4.32
C LYS A 19 10.76 14.50 3.65
N GLY A 20 11.22 14.72 2.41
CA GLY A 20 11.88 13.67 1.65
C GLY A 20 10.94 12.73 0.93
N ILE A 21 9.63 12.87 1.11
CA ILE A 21 8.64 12.02 0.46
C ILE A 21 7.86 12.85 -0.55
N GLN A 22 8.14 12.65 -1.82
CA GLN A 22 7.49 13.37 -2.90
C GLN A 22 6.71 12.47 -3.85
N THR A 23 7.08 11.20 -3.94
CA THR A 23 6.43 10.23 -4.82
C THR A 23 6.06 8.97 -4.02
N PRO A 24 5.14 8.13 -4.55
CA PRO A 24 4.84 6.85 -3.89
C PRO A 24 6.07 5.96 -3.73
N ASP A 25 7.01 6.01 -4.68
CA ASP A 25 8.25 5.23 -4.55
C ASP A 25 9.06 5.68 -3.34
N ASP A 26 9.14 7.00 -3.07
CA ASP A 26 9.83 7.52 -1.89
C ASP A 26 9.18 6.99 -0.62
N LEU A 27 7.85 6.99 -0.57
CA LEU A 27 7.13 6.49 0.60
C LEU A 27 7.36 4.99 0.79
N TYR A 28 7.31 4.22 -0.28
CA TYR A 28 7.52 2.78 -0.20
C TYR A 28 8.89 2.47 0.39
N GLU A 29 9.95 3.15 -0.07
CA GLU A 29 11.29 2.95 0.45
C GLU A 29 11.37 3.28 1.94
N ALA A 30 10.72 4.37 2.36
CA ALA A 30 10.67 4.74 3.78
C ALA A 30 9.92 3.68 4.60
N LEU A 31 8.80 3.18 4.08
CA LEU A 31 7.98 2.20 4.79
C LEU A 31 8.67 0.86 4.95
N LEU A 32 9.54 0.48 4.01
CA LEU A 32 10.32 -0.75 4.15
C LEU A 32 11.17 -0.75 5.43
N HIS A 33 11.53 0.45 5.92
CA HIS A 33 12.28 0.60 7.16
C HIS A 33 11.37 0.81 8.37
N CYS A 34 10.08 1.09 8.15
CA CYS A 34 9.14 1.42 9.22
C CYS A 34 8.17 0.28 9.55
N TRP A 35 7.80 -0.54 8.57
CA TRP A 35 6.88 -1.65 8.82
C TRP A 35 7.51 -2.66 9.78
N THR A 36 6.76 -3.00 10.83
CA THR A 36 7.19 -3.98 11.82
C THR A 36 5.99 -4.87 12.17
N ARG A 37 6.24 -5.88 12.98
CA ARG A 37 5.16 -6.73 13.48
C ARG A 37 4.13 -5.90 14.25
N GLU A 38 4.57 -4.86 14.94
CA GLU A 38 3.71 -4.00 15.76
C GLU A 38 2.80 -3.10 14.92
N THR A 39 3.21 -2.73 13.70
CA THR A 39 2.36 -1.95 12.80
C THR A 39 1.35 -2.81 12.07
N CYS A 40 1.49 -4.12 12.17
CA CYS A 40 0.63 -5.10 11.54
C CYS A 40 -0.72 -5.18 12.25
N THR A 41 -1.80 -5.38 11.49
CA THR A 41 -3.11 -5.70 12.09
C THR A 41 -2.97 -6.93 12.98
N ALA A 42 -3.56 -6.87 14.19
CA ALA A 42 -3.34 -7.90 15.21
C ALA A 42 -3.60 -9.32 14.70
N ARG A 43 -4.67 -9.52 13.93
CA ARG A 43 -5.03 -10.85 13.42
C ARG A 43 -4.04 -11.39 12.38
N LEU A 44 -3.17 -10.55 11.83
CA LEU A 44 -2.23 -10.94 10.80
C LEU A 44 -0.78 -10.89 11.25
N ARG A 45 -0.53 -10.61 12.54
CA ARG A 45 0.84 -10.51 13.07
C ARG A 45 1.65 -11.78 12.89
N ASN A 46 1.00 -12.94 12.91
CA ASN A 46 1.69 -14.20 12.69
C ASN A 46 2.11 -14.42 11.25
N LYS A 47 1.61 -13.61 10.32
CA LYS A 47 1.99 -13.65 8.91
C LYS A 47 3.18 -12.74 8.60
N TYR A 48 3.49 -11.81 9.49
CA TYR A 48 4.61 -10.90 9.32
C TYR A 48 5.94 -11.65 9.38
N SER A 49 6.87 -11.28 8.51
CA SER A 49 8.25 -11.75 8.57
C SER A 49 9.15 -10.73 7.86
N GLU A 50 10.46 -10.84 8.06
CA GLU A 50 11.40 -9.97 7.38
C GLU A 50 11.35 -10.13 5.86
N SER A 51 10.92 -11.29 5.37
CA SER A 51 10.74 -11.53 3.94
C SER A 51 9.37 -11.12 3.42
N ASN A 52 8.42 -10.80 4.32
CA ASN A 52 7.08 -10.34 3.94
C ASN A 52 6.62 -9.26 4.91
N LYS A 53 7.26 -8.09 4.81
CA LYS A 53 6.98 -6.96 5.70
C LYS A 53 5.62 -6.31 5.43
N THR A 54 5.02 -6.55 4.27
CA THR A 54 3.74 -5.93 3.91
C THR A 54 2.53 -6.64 4.51
N ALA A 55 2.72 -7.80 5.12
CA ALA A 55 1.61 -8.56 5.72
C ALA A 55 0.92 -7.73 6.80
N GLY A 56 -0.40 -7.54 6.65
CA GLY A 56 -1.21 -6.84 7.65
C GLY A 56 -1.02 -5.34 7.73
N GLN A 57 -0.37 -4.72 6.74
CA GLN A 57 -0.05 -3.30 6.73
C GLN A 57 -1.00 -2.45 5.87
N CYS A 58 -1.99 -3.06 5.21
CA CYS A 58 -2.72 -2.36 4.15
C CYS A 58 -3.52 -1.16 4.65
N ALA A 59 -4.20 -1.27 5.79
CA ALA A 59 -5.05 -0.18 6.27
C ALA A 59 -4.23 1.04 6.68
N ILE A 60 -3.21 0.84 7.52
CA ILE A 60 -2.39 1.96 7.99
C ILE A 60 -1.63 2.60 6.83
N THR A 61 -1.17 1.78 5.87
CA THR A 61 -0.45 2.29 4.71
C THR A 61 -1.39 3.08 3.80
N ALA A 62 -2.60 2.59 3.56
CA ALA A 62 -3.57 3.28 2.71
C ALA A 62 -3.96 4.64 3.28
N PHE A 63 -4.15 4.76 4.60
CA PHE A 63 -4.41 6.05 5.22
C PHE A 63 -3.25 7.02 5.04
N LEU A 64 -2.02 6.53 5.19
CA LEU A 64 -0.84 7.36 5.04
C LEU A 64 -0.68 7.85 3.59
N VAL A 65 -0.90 6.96 2.62
CA VAL A 65 -0.86 7.32 1.20
C VAL A 65 -1.88 8.41 0.90
N GLN A 66 -3.10 8.27 1.41
CA GLN A 66 -4.14 9.28 1.20
C GLN A 66 -3.75 10.61 1.84
N ASP A 67 -3.15 10.60 3.03
CA ASP A 67 -2.73 11.80 3.72
C ASP A 67 -1.65 12.56 2.95
N ILE A 68 -0.74 11.85 2.30
CA ILE A 68 0.39 12.45 1.58
C ILE A 68 0.01 12.84 0.14
N PHE A 69 -0.68 11.95 -0.56
CA PHE A 69 -0.91 12.10 -2.01
C PHE A 69 -2.35 12.44 -2.38
N GLY A 70 -3.29 12.37 -1.44
CA GLY A 70 -4.71 12.56 -1.74
C GLY A 70 -5.31 11.32 -2.38
N GLY A 71 -6.38 11.51 -3.15
CA GLY A 71 -7.06 10.42 -3.82
C GLY A 71 -7.98 9.63 -2.90
N GLU A 72 -8.25 8.39 -3.27
CA GLU A 72 -9.22 7.54 -2.60
C GLU A 72 -8.57 6.30 -2.00
N ILE A 73 -9.17 5.82 -0.91
CA ILE A 73 -8.88 4.48 -0.37
C ILE A 73 -9.99 3.57 -0.87
N ARG A 74 -9.62 2.42 -1.43
CA ARG A 74 -10.57 1.41 -1.88
C ARG A 74 -10.29 0.08 -1.24
N GLU A 75 -11.28 -0.79 -1.29
CA GLU A 75 -11.16 -2.12 -0.73
C GLU A 75 -11.38 -3.17 -1.81
N LEU A 76 -10.65 -4.26 -1.68
CA LEU A 76 -10.65 -5.37 -2.61
C LEU A 76 -10.90 -6.65 -1.81
N ASP A 77 -11.92 -7.43 -2.20
CA ASP A 77 -12.19 -8.72 -1.55
C ASP A 77 -11.26 -9.77 -2.15
N THR A 78 -10.39 -10.30 -1.32
CA THR A 78 -9.40 -11.29 -1.76
C THR A 78 -9.87 -12.72 -1.56
N GLY A 79 -11.11 -12.91 -1.05
CA GLY A 79 -11.59 -14.24 -0.65
C GLY A 79 -11.12 -14.64 0.74
N ARG A 80 -10.19 -13.91 1.33
CA ARG A 80 -9.66 -14.14 2.68
C ARG A 80 -9.84 -12.92 3.58
N GLY A 81 -10.64 -11.96 3.11
CA GLY A 81 -10.88 -10.70 3.80
C GLY A 81 -10.67 -9.52 2.87
N LEU A 82 -10.92 -8.34 3.37
CA LEU A 82 -10.77 -7.11 2.58
C LEU A 82 -9.34 -6.62 2.64
N HIS A 83 -8.87 -6.10 1.52
CA HIS A 83 -7.54 -5.52 1.37
C HIS A 83 -7.68 -4.08 0.90
N CYS A 84 -7.02 -3.14 1.58
CA CYS A 84 -7.07 -1.72 1.24
C CYS A 84 -5.96 -1.37 0.25
N TYR A 85 -6.29 -0.49 -0.69
CA TYR A 85 -5.33 0.08 -1.61
C TYR A 85 -5.77 1.50 -1.97
N ASN A 86 -5.01 2.19 -2.80
CA ASN A 86 -5.28 3.59 -3.11
C ASN A 86 -5.50 3.80 -4.61
N VAL A 87 -6.34 4.79 -4.94
CA VAL A 87 -6.47 5.28 -6.31
C VAL A 87 -6.16 6.79 -6.29
N ILE A 88 -5.13 7.19 -7.04
CA ILE A 88 -4.66 8.56 -7.09
C ILE A 88 -4.66 8.99 -8.56
N ASN A 89 -5.42 10.05 -8.87
CA ASN A 89 -5.54 10.54 -10.25
C ASN A 89 -5.95 9.44 -11.23
N GLY A 90 -6.82 8.53 -10.79
CA GLY A 90 -7.29 7.42 -11.62
C GLY A 90 -6.34 6.24 -11.70
N VAL A 91 -5.20 6.28 -11.00
CA VAL A 91 -4.20 5.21 -11.02
C VAL A 91 -4.30 4.42 -9.72
N ALA A 92 -4.54 3.11 -9.84
CA ALA A 92 -4.55 2.22 -8.68
C ALA A 92 -3.11 1.94 -8.25
N ILE A 93 -2.82 2.16 -6.97
CA ILE A 93 -1.49 1.93 -6.38
C ILE A 93 -1.67 1.16 -5.08
N ASP A 94 -0.88 0.12 -4.90
CA ASP A 94 -0.97 -0.73 -3.72
C ASP A 94 0.42 -0.99 -3.16
N LEU A 95 0.82 -0.18 -2.19
CA LEU A 95 2.15 -0.29 -1.59
C LEU A 95 2.35 -1.57 -0.80
N THR A 96 1.26 -2.26 -0.44
CA THR A 96 1.34 -3.50 0.32
C THR A 96 1.01 -4.73 -0.53
N SER A 97 1.04 -4.60 -1.86
CA SER A 97 0.70 -5.70 -2.77
C SER A 97 1.59 -6.91 -2.60
N GLU A 98 2.82 -6.73 -2.15
CA GLU A 98 3.77 -7.83 -1.98
C GLU A 98 3.34 -8.87 -0.96
N ARG A 99 2.39 -8.54 -0.06
CA ARG A 99 1.88 -9.51 0.91
C ARG A 99 1.25 -10.73 0.23
N PHE A 100 0.83 -10.56 -1.03
CA PHE A 100 0.21 -11.63 -1.80
C PHE A 100 1.22 -12.40 -2.65
N ALA A 101 2.50 -12.00 -2.62
CA ALA A 101 3.58 -12.63 -3.37
C ALA A 101 3.19 -12.80 -4.84
N ASP A 102 3.29 -14.01 -5.37
CA ASP A 102 3.00 -14.28 -6.78
C ASP A 102 1.52 -14.11 -7.13
N GLU A 103 0.64 -14.01 -6.15
CA GLU A 103 -0.78 -13.81 -6.38
C GLU A 103 -1.14 -12.34 -6.60
N ALA A 104 -0.21 -11.42 -6.36
CA ALA A 104 -0.48 -9.98 -6.50
C ALA A 104 -1.03 -9.63 -7.88
N ALA A 105 -0.51 -10.26 -8.94
CA ALA A 105 -0.96 -10.01 -10.30
C ALA A 105 -2.40 -10.46 -10.57
N LYS A 106 -2.96 -11.30 -9.69
CA LYS A 106 -4.31 -11.81 -9.83
C LYS A 106 -5.35 -10.92 -9.18
N LEU A 107 -4.92 -9.89 -8.46
CA LEU A 107 -5.84 -8.97 -7.80
C LEU A 107 -6.48 -8.05 -8.85
N CYS A 108 -7.78 -7.88 -8.76
CA CYS A 108 -8.55 -7.13 -9.77
C CYS A 108 -8.81 -5.70 -9.29
N TYR A 109 -7.78 -4.89 -9.23
CA TYR A 109 -7.88 -3.52 -8.72
C TYR A 109 -8.86 -2.65 -9.49
N GLU A 110 -8.93 -2.84 -10.80
CA GLU A 110 -9.71 -1.97 -11.68
C GLU A 110 -11.22 -2.19 -11.58
N ASN A 111 -11.62 -3.35 -11.12
CA ASN A 111 -13.02 -3.75 -11.10
C ASN A 111 -13.64 -3.68 -9.70
N ASN A 112 -13.02 -2.97 -8.78
CA ASN A 112 -13.48 -2.90 -7.40
C ASN A 112 -13.99 -1.51 -7.08
N PRO A 113 -15.29 -1.24 -7.23
CA PRO A 113 -15.87 0.05 -6.82
C PRO A 113 -15.87 0.15 -5.29
N LEU A 114 -15.91 1.37 -4.83
CA LEU A 114 -16.08 1.62 -3.40
C LEU A 114 -17.44 1.15 -2.92
#